data_94d8fb2e4606109d80abb986790bdac0
#
_entry.id   94d8fb2e4606109d80abb986790bdac0
#
_cell.length_a   1.000
_cell.length_b   1.000
_cell.length_c   1.000
_cell.angle_alpha   90.00
_cell.angle_beta   90.00
_cell.angle_gamma   90.00
#
_symmetry.space_group_name_H-M   'P 1'
#
loop_
_entity.id
_entity.type
_entity.pdbx_description
1 polymer ?
#
loop_
_entity_poly.entity_id
_entity_poly.type
_entity_poly.pdbx_seq_one_letter_code
_entity_poly.pdbx_strand_id
1 'polypeptide(L)'
;MKFFKTLAAATLVVAAPAFAQEQLSVATGGTGGVYYPMGGGLAEIINNHVDGYAATAEVTGASVENMGLIATGDADVALALADTVLQAYEGSGRFEGQQLPMVRAIGVAYANMVQIVTLDGSGINSLEDMVGKRISIGAPGSGTEVNAEQILSANGISYDDIDEQRLNFNETADALANGDIDAGFWSVGAPTSSILNLATTNNIVMIELGADELAAADAANPVFAVTTLVGGTYSGVDMDISVIGVPNVLVVSSEMSEDLAYAITSAMFENIAELQAVHPAANQTTVELALSASPIPLHPGAIRYFEEIGATVPDALRP
;
A
#
# COMPACT_ATOMS: atom_id res chain seq x y z
N MET A 1 -33.54 72.80 25.71
CA MET A 1 -33.57 71.33 25.51
C MET A 1 -33.02 71.02 24.15
N LYS A 2 -31.74 70.49 24.08
CA LYS A 2 -31.10 70.10 22.83
C LYS A 2 -31.18 68.56 22.74
N PHE A 3 -31.92 68.05 21.76
CA PHE A 3 -32.04 66.63 21.45
C PHE A 3 -30.79 66.19 20.63
N PHE A 4 -29.95 65.34 21.19
CA PHE A 4 -28.89 64.59 20.45
C PHE A 4 -29.56 63.40 19.78
N LYS A 5 -29.54 63.36 18.46
CA LYS A 5 -29.90 62.16 17.67
C LYS A 5 -28.63 61.31 17.51
N THR A 6 -28.56 60.21 18.20
CA THR A 6 -27.49 59.18 18.02
C THR A 6 -27.85 58.38 16.76
N LEU A 7 -26.98 58.45 15.77
CA LEU A 7 -27.06 57.63 14.55
C LEU A 7 -26.33 56.33 14.82
N ALA A 8 -27.06 55.21 14.93
CA ALA A 8 -26.48 53.87 15.04
C ALA A 8 -26.11 53.38 13.62
N ALA A 9 -24.79 53.28 13.37
CA ALA A 9 -24.26 52.65 12.16
C ALA A 9 -24.37 51.12 12.32
N ALA A 10 -25.24 50.49 11.56
CA ALA A 10 -25.31 49.04 11.46
C ALA A 10 -24.20 48.57 10.49
N THR A 11 -23.16 47.91 11.03
CA THR A 11 -22.14 47.23 10.26
C THR A 11 -22.75 45.93 9.73
N LEU A 12 -22.98 45.85 8.42
CA LEU A 12 -23.26 44.57 7.75
C LEU A 12 -22.00 43.73 7.73
N VAL A 13 -21.93 42.66 8.54
CA VAL A 13 -20.95 41.60 8.40
C VAL A 13 -21.41 40.72 7.24
N VAL A 14 -20.75 40.87 6.08
CA VAL A 14 -20.91 39.96 4.96
C VAL A 14 -20.16 38.69 5.34
N ALA A 15 -20.86 37.65 5.78
CA ALA A 15 -20.32 36.30 5.92
C ALA A 15 -19.95 35.80 4.50
N ALA A 16 -18.67 35.62 4.24
CA ALA A 16 -18.22 34.89 3.05
C ALA A 16 -18.79 33.46 3.12
N PRO A 17 -19.32 32.92 2.00
CA PRO A 17 -19.74 31.53 1.98
C PRO A 17 -18.51 30.67 2.31
N ALA A 18 -18.56 29.94 3.41
CA ALA A 18 -17.63 28.84 3.65
C ALA A 18 -18.00 27.76 2.63
N PHE A 19 -17.23 27.60 1.58
CA PHE A 19 -17.35 26.43 0.73
C PHE A 19 -16.96 25.23 1.61
N ALA A 20 -17.88 24.29 1.80
CA ALA A 20 -17.55 23.02 2.45
C ALA A 20 -16.54 22.29 1.56
N GLN A 21 -15.42 21.86 2.14
CA GLN A 21 -14.45 21.03 1.43
C GLN A 21 -15.11 19.68 1.10
N GLU A 22 -14.87 19.19 -0.09
CA GLU A 22 -15.25 17.84 -0.47
C GLU A 22 -14.37 16.84 0.25
N GLN A 23 -14.98 15.83 0.88
CA GLN A 23 -14.24 14.84 1.67
C GLN A 23 -13.80 13.69 0.78
N LEU A 24 -12.50 13.38 0.84
CA LEU A 24 -11.89 12.27 0.13
C LEU A 24 -11.45 11.21 1.13
N SER A 25 -11.64 9.94 0.78
CA SER A 25 -11.13 8.82 1.55
C SER A 25 -9.90 8.21 0.88
N VAL A 26 -8.86 7.92 1.68
CA VAL A 26 -7.64 7.24 1.27
C VAL A 26 -7.61 5.87 1.92
N ALA A 27 -8.00 4.83 1.18
CA ALA A 27 -8.01 3.46 1.67
C ALA A 27 -6.58 2.90 1.79
N THR A 28 -6.24 2.35 2.95
CA THR A 28 -4.88 1.96 3.30
C THR A 28 -4.77 0.46 3.63
N GLY A 29 -4.55 0.12 4.86
CA GLY A 29 -4.44 -1.22 5.44
C GLY A 29 -4.35 -1.13 6.96
N GLY A 30 -3.97 -2.21 7.62
CA GLY A 30 -3.81 -2.24 9.07
C GLY A 30 -2.71 -1.30 9.57
N THR A 31 -2.86 -0.78 10.78
CA THR A 31 -1.95 0.21 11.40
C THR A 31 -0.54 -0.34 11.70
N GLY A 32 -0.35 -1.66 11.68
CA GLY A 32 0.95 -2.31 11.88
C GLY A 32 1.84 -2.33 10.63
N GLY A 33 1.35 -1.82 9.49
CA GLY A 33 2.04 -1.77 8.21
C GLY A 33 2.37 -0.35 7.76
N VAL A 34 2.88 -0.23 6.53
CA VAL A 34 3.36 1.03 5.94
C VAL A 34 2.25 1.77 5.19
N TYR A 35 1.19 1.10 4.73
CA TYR A 35 0.08 1.76 4.03
C TYR A 35 -0.59 2.84 4.86
N TYR A 36 -0.85 2.57 6.14
CA TYR A 36 -1.57 3.53 6.98
C TYR A 36 -0.80 4.86 7.17
N PRO A 37 0.49 4.87 7.60
CA PRO A 37 1.24 6.12 7.66
C PRO A 37 1.42 6.78 6.30
N MET A 38 1.66 6.04 5.22
CA MET A 38 1.80 6.61 3.87
C MET A 38 0.50 7.24 3.37
N GLY A 39 -0.64 6.58 3.58
CA GLY A 39 -1.96 7.15 3.26
C GLY A 39 -2.30 8.37 4.12
N GLY A 40 -1.89 8.36 5.39
CA GLY A 40 -1.99 9.52 6.27
C GLY A 40 -1.19 10.71 5.75
N GLY A 41 0.06 10.47 5.33
CA GLY A 41 0.90 11.49 4.71
C GLY A 41 0.33 12.03 3.39
N LEU A 42 -0.22 11.15 2.54
CA LEU A 42 -0.91 11.57 1.32
C LEU A 42 -2.16 12.40 1.63
N ALA A 43 -2.96 11.98 2.62
CA ALA A 43 -4.13 12.74 3.05
C ALA A 43 -3.74 14.14 3.57
N GLU A 44 -2.63 14.25 4.31
CA GLU A 44 -2.11 15.54 4.77
C GLU A 44 -1.64 16.41 3.60
N ILE A 45 -0.95 15.85 2.61
CA ILE A 45 -0.58 16.55 1.38
C ILE A 45 -1.82 17.07 0.65
N ILE A 46 -2.86 16.26 0.49
CA ILE A 46 -4.13 16.69 -0.12
C ILE A 46 -4.74 17.84 0.68
N ASN A 47 -4.82 17.73 1.99
CA ASN A 47 -5.37 18.74 2.88
C ASN A 47 -4.64 20.08 2.79
N ASN A 48 -3.33 20.05 2.56
CA ASN A 48 -2.50 21.25 2.55
C ASN A 48 -2.36 21.88 1.16
N HIS A 49 -2.48 21.08 0.07
CA HIS A 49 -2.07 21.51 -1.27
C HIS A 49 -3.15 21.31 -2.35
N VAL A 50 -4.32 20.73 -2.02
CA VAL A 50 -5.42 20.58 -2.99
C VAL A 50 -6.63 21.40 -2.53
N ASP A 51 -6.79 22.57 -3.13
CA ASP A 51 -7.86 23.50 -2.75
C ASP A 51 -9.27 22.90 -2.95
N GLY A 52 -10.12 23.08 -1.95
CA GLY A 52 -11.52 22.63 -1.99
C GLY A 52 -11.73 21.18 -1.54
N TYR A 53 -10.67 20.45 -1.20
CA TYR A 53 -10.74 19.05 -0.75
C TYR A 53 -10.15 18.89 0.64
N ALA A 54 -10.62 17.85 1.34
CA ALA A 54 -10.04 17.36 2.58
C ALA A 54 -10.03 15.82 2.55
N ALA A 55 -8.90 15.21 2.92
CA ALA A 55 -8.73 13.77 2.85
C ALA A 55 -8.50 13.15 4.23
N THR A 56 -8.90 11.90 4.40
CA THR A 56 -8.67 11.09 5.60
C THR A 56 -8.18 9.71 5.21
N ALA A 57 -7.14 9.21 5.89
CA ALA A 57 -6.67 7.84 5.73
C ALA A 57 -7.56 6.87 6.51
N GLU A 58 -8.00 5.80 5.85
CA GLU A 58 -8.88 4.80 6.42
C GLU A 58 -8.17 3.46 6.57
N VAL A 59 -8.38 2.79 7.70
CA VAL A 59 -7.91 1.42 7.95
C VAL A 59 -8.82 0.44 7.22
N THR A 60 -8.20 -0.46 6.45
CA THR A 60 -8.90 -1.48 5.66
C THR A 60 -8.18 -2.83 5.79
N GLY A 61 -8.72 -3.88 5.14
CA GLY A 61 -8.01 -5.14 4.94
C GLY A 61 -6.89 -5.08 3.90
N ALA A 62 -6.65 -3.93 3.29
CA ALA A 62 -5.66 -3.64 2.26
C ALA A 62 -6.06 -4.08 0.82
N SER A 63 -5.12 -4.56 0.01
CA SER A 63 -5.17 -4.50 -1.46
C SER A 63 -6.44 -5.01 -2.12
N VAL A 64 -6.95 -6.19 -1.76
CA VAL A 64 -8.15 -6.77 -2.39
C VAL A 64 -9.40 -5.99 -1.99
N GLU A 65 -9.53 -5.66 -0.69
CA GLU A 65 -10.62 -4.83 -0.18
C GLU A 65 -10.58 -3.44 -0.81
N ASN A 66 -9.39 -2.84 -0.92
CA ASN A 66 -9.21 -1.51 -1.50
C ASN A 66 -9.66 -1.44 -2.97
N MET A 67 -9.42 -2.49 -3.76
CA MET A 67 -9.94 -2.56 -5.13
C MET A 67 -11.47 -2.57 -5.16
N GLY A 68 -12.11 -3.27 -4.22
CA GLY A 68 -13.56 -3.26 -4.04
C GLY A 68 -14.09 -1.88 -3.67
N LEU A 69 -13.44 -1.18 -2.73
CA LEU A 69 -13.83 0.17 -2.29
C LEU A 69 -13.72 1.21 -3.42
N ILE A 70 -12.65 1.15 -4.24
CA ILE A 70 -12.53 1.98 -5.45
C ILE A 70 -13.65 1.67 -6.44
N ALA A 71 -13.99 0.40 -6.65
CA ALA A 71 -15.01 -0.01 -7.60
C ALA A 71 -16.43 0.41 -7.20
N THR A 72 -16.72 0.47 -5.90
CA THR A 72 -18.02 0.90 -5.36
C THR A 72 -18.11 2.40 -5.11
N GLY A 73 -16.97 3.13 -5.17
CA GLY A 73 -16.89 4.55 -4.84
C GLY A 73 -16.92 4.84 -3.33
N ASP A 74 -16.62 3.82 -2.51
CA ASP A 74 -16.50 3.95 -1.06
C ASP A 74 -15.09 4.46 -0.66
N ALA A 75 -14.13 4.48 -1.59
CA ALA A 75 -12.85 5.15 -1.46
C ALA A 75 -12.50 5.92 -2.74
N ASP A 76 -11.86 7.09 -2.58
CA ASP A 76 -11.45 7.94 -3.69
C ASP A 76 -10.04 7.61 -4.18
N VAL A 77 -9.13 7.35 -3.25
CA VAL A 77 -7.75 6.94 -3.50
C VAL A 77 -7.46 5.69 -2.68
N ALA A 78 -6.67 4.76 -3.20
CA ALA A 78 -6.25 3.60 -2.44
C ALA A 78 -4.81 3.19 -2.73
N LEU A 79 -4.18 2.56 -1.75
CA LEU A 79 -2.90 1.86 -1.89
C LEU A 79 -3.18 0.37 -2.12
N ALA A 80 -2.55 -0.21 -3.13
CA ALA A 80 -2.66 -1.65 -3.37
C ALA A 80 -1.39 -2.21 -4.02
N LEU A 81 -1.11 -3.49 -3.77
CA LEU A 81 -0.02 -4.22 -4.42
C LEU A 81 -0.29 -4.38 -5.91
N ALA A 82 0.75 -4.24 -6.72
CA ALA A 82 0.67 -4.23 -8.19
C ALA A 82 0.08 -5.53 -8.77
N ASP A 83 0.36 -6.67 -8.18
CA ASP A 83 -0.20 -7.96 -8.57
C ASP A 83 -1.72 -8.01 -8.35
N THR A 84 -2.19 -7.53 -7.20
CA THR A 84 -3.62 -7.42 -6.89
C THR A 84 -4.32 -6.42 -7.80
N VAL A 85 -3.69 -5.28 -8.09
CA VAL A 85 -4.19 -4.27 -9.03
C VAL A 85 -4.33 -4.85 -10.44
N LEU A 86 -3.31 -5.60 -10.89
CA LEU A 86 -3.34 -6.27 -12.19
C LEU A 86 -4.45 -7.30 -12.28
N GLN A 87 -4.58 -8.16 -11.25
CA GLN A 87 -5.66 -9.15 -11.17
C GLN A 87 -7.04 -8.49 -11.21
N ALA A 88 -7.23 -7.39 -10.48
CA ALA A 88 -8.49 -6.65 -10.47
C ALA A 88 -8.80 -6.04 -11.85
N TYR A 89 -7.80 -5.44 -12.48
CA TYR A 89 -7.95 -4.83 -13.79
C TYR A 89 -8.25 -5.85 -14.90
N GLU A 90 -7.62 -7.03 -14.86
CA GLU A 90 -7.81 -8.10 -15.84
C GLU A 90 -8.99 -9.03 -15.54
N GLY A 91 -9.48 -9.07 -14.29
CA GLY A 91 -10.50 -10.01 -13.85
C GLY A 91 -9.95 -11.42 -13.68
N SER A 92 -8.72 -11.54 -13.16
CA SER A 92 -8.03 -12.80 -12.92
C SER A 92 -7.80 -13.06 -11.42
N GLY A 93 -7.32 -14.23 -11.05
CA GLY A 93 -6.98 -14.60 -9.68
C GLY A 93 -8.13 -14.34 -8.70
N ARG A 94 -7.94 -13.52 -7.70
CA ARG A 94 -8.97 -13.16 -6.71
C ARG A 94 -10.17 -12.42 -7.31
N PHE A 95 -10.03 -11.88 -8.51
CA PHE A 95 -11.08 -11.16 -9.25
C PHE A 95 -11.61 -11.92 -10.46
N GLU A 96 -11.44 -13.25 -10.49
CA GLU A 96 -11.97 -14.07 -11.58
C GLU A 96 -13.49 -13.85 -11.73
N GLY A 97 -13.91 -13.43 -12.93
CA GLY A 97 -15.30 -13.07 -13.23
C GLY A 97 -15.77 -11.71 -12.65
N GLN A 98 -14.88 -10.92 -12.06
CA GLN A 98 -15.16 -9.60 -11.49
C GLN A 98 -14.11 -8.58 -11.94
N GLN A 99 -13.94 -8.41 -13.24
CA GLN A 99 -13.03 -7.42 -13.80
C GLN A 99 -13.41 -5.99 -13.37
N LEU A 100 -12.42 -5.21 -12.96
CA LEU A 100 -12.57 -3.81 -12.55
C LEU A 100 -11.87 -2.86 -13.54
N PRO A 101 -12.42 -2.70 -14.77
CA PRO A 101 -11.77 -1.91 -15.82
C PRO A 101 -11.75 -0.41 -15.53
N MET A 102 -12.46 0.06 -14.50
CA MET A 102 -12.46 1.46 -14.08
C MET A 102 -11.24 1.84 -13.23
N VAL A 103 -10.47 0.90 -12.73
CA VAL A 103 -9.30 1.21 -11.91
C VAL A 103 -8.21 1.85 -12.76
N ARG A 104 -7.63 2.95 -12.27
CA ARG A 104 -6.52 3.69 -12.90
C ARG A 104 -5.44 3.97 -11.87
N ALA A 105 -4.18 3.93 -12.31
CA ALA A 105 -3.08 4.36 -11.48
C ALA A 105 -2.86 5.88 -11.55
N ILE A 106 -2.47 6.50 -10.44
CA ILE A 106 -1.95 7.87 -10.42
C ILE A 106 -0.45 7.91 -10.10
N GLY A 107 0.12 6.77 -9.74
CA GLY A 107 1.54 6.59 -9.52
C GLY A 107 1.86 5.27 -8.84
N VAL A 108 3.15 5.00 -8.71
CA VAL A 108 3.70 3.92 -7.89
C VAL A 108 4.48 4.55 -6.75
N ALA A 109 4.17 4.17 -5.53
CA ALA A 109 4.71 4.82 -4.34
C ALA A 109 6.08 4.23 -3.94
N TYR A 110 6.15 2.92 -3.73
CA TYR A 110 7.37 2.20 -3.32
C TYR A 110 7.15 0.70 -3.55
N ALA A 111 8.21 -0.12 -3.38
CA ALA A 111 8.09 -1.57 -3.41
C ALA A 111 7.94 -2.13 -1.99
N ASN A 112 6.93 -2.97 -1.77
CA ASN A 112 6.88 -3.86 -0.64
C ASN A 112 7.88 -4.99 -0.81
N MET A 113 8.28 -5.58 0.30
CA MET A 113 9.10 -6.78 0.38
C MET A 113 8.28 -7.88 1.04
N VAL A 114 8.25 -9.07 0.46
CA VAL A 114 7.61 -10.22 1.12
C VAL A 114 8.61 -10.76 2.15
N GLN A 115 8.32 -10.47 3.39
CA GLN A 115 9.12 -10.83 4.56
C GLN A 115 8.43 -11.97 5.28
N ILE A 116 9.14 -13.08 5.48
CA ILE A 116 8.61 -14.26 6.17
C ILE A 116 9.35 -14.37 7.51
N VAL A 117 8.60 -14.21 8.59
CA VAL A 117 9.18 -14.11 9.94
C VAL A 117 8.74 -15.27 10.80
N THR A 118 9.71 -15.82 11.51
CA THR A 118 9.51 -16.79 12.60
C THR A 118 10.34 -16.40 13.82
N LEU A 119 10.27 -17.17 14.89
CA LEU A 119 11.11 -16.99 16.08
C LEU A 119 12.22 -18.02 16.15
N ASP A 120 13.35 -17.63 16.77
CA ASP A 120 14.47 -18.54 17.04
C ASP A 120 13.97 -19.78 17.81
N GLY A 121 14.43 -20.95 17.38
CA GLY A 121 14.01 -22.24 17.95
C GLY A 121 12.71 -22.81 17.37
N SER A 122 12.02 -22.15 16.43
CA SER A 122 10.81 -22.68 15.76
C SER A 122 11.07 -23.94 14.92
N GLY A 123 12.31 -24.10 14.42
CA GLY A 123 12.69 -25.17 13.50
C GLY A 123 12.27 -24.91 12.06
N ILE A 124 11.75 -23.71 11.73
CA ILE A 124 11.37 -23.31 10.36
C ILE A 124 12.52 -22.50 9.77
N ASN A 125 13.11 -22.99 8.67
CA ASN A 125 14.23 -22.36 7.97
C ASN A 125 14.00 -22.25 6.46
N SER A 126 12.91 -22.84 5.94
CA SER A 126 12.54 -22.87 4.52
C SER A 126 11.02 -22.89 4.38
N LEU A 127 10.51 -22.74 3.15
CA LEU A 127 9.09 -22.94 2.87
C LEU A 127 8.63 -24.36 3.16
N GLU A 128 9.47 -25.38 2.88
CA GLU A 128 9.13 -26.78 3.13
C GLU A 128 8.88 -27.06 4.63
N ASP A 129 9.62 -26.40 5.53
CA ASP A 129 9.43 -26.54 6.97
C ASP A 129 8.09 -25.99 7.47
N MET A 130 7.36 -25.24 6.64
CA MET A 130 6.03 -24.70 6.97
C MET A 130 4.91 -25.73 6.83
N VAL A 131 5.14 -26.85 6.15
CA VAL A 131 4.13 -27.90 5.99
C VAL A 131 3.69 -28.44 7.35
N GLY A 132 2.37 -28.43 7.59
CA GLY A 132 1.76 -28.80 8.86
C GLY A 132 1.92 -27.79 10.00
N LYS A 133 2.42 -26.59 9.73
CA LYS A 133 2.60 -25.50 10.71
C LYS A 133 1.48 -24.48 10.64
N ARG A 134 1.28 -23.73 11.72
CA ARG A 134 0.34 -22.59 11.81
C ARG A 134 1.00 -21.37 11.22
N ILE A 135 0.55 -20.93 10.06
CA ILE A 135 1.17 -19.86 9.28
C ILE A 135 0.19 -18.71 9.09
N SER A 136 0.55 -17.52 9.55
CA SER A 136 -0.19 -16.31 9.19
C SER A 136 0.12 -15.91 7.75
N ILE A 137 -0.93 -15.86 6.93
CA ILE A 137 -0.84 -15.53 5.50
C ILE A 137 -1.29 -14.10 5.19
N GLY A 138 -1.56 -13.28 6.21
CA GLY A 138 -2.08 -11.92 6.09
C GLY A 138 -3.57 -11.83 6.43
N ALA A 139 -4.07 -10.61 6.58
CA ALA A 139 -5.48 -10.36 6.87
C ALA A 139 -6.39 -10.83 5.73
N PRO A 140 -7.66 -11.18 6.03
CA PRO A 140 -8.64 -11.43 4.98
C PRO A 140 -8.75 -10.22 4.03
N GLY A 141 -8.70 -10.48 2.71
CA GLY A 141 -8.76 -9.42 1.71
C GLY A 141 -7.48 -8.58 1.56
N SER A 142 -6.36 -9.04 2.12
CA SER A 142 -5.06 -8.38 1.96
C SER A 142 -4.31 -8.86 0.71
N GLY A 143 -3.44 -8.01 0.19
CA GLY A 143 -2.48 -8.42 -0.84
C GLY A 143 -1.41 -9.37 -0.29
N THR A 144 -1.16 -9.36 1.02
CA THR A 144 -0.27 -10.34 1.67
C THR A 144 -0.81 -11.75 1.54
N GLU A 145 -2.12 -11.95 1.71
CA GLU A 145 -2.78 -13.25 1.48
C GLU A 145 -2.59 -13.72 0.03
N VAL A 146 -2.71 -12.80 -0.94
CA VAL A 146 -2.48 -13.10 -2.36
C VAL A 146 -1.03 -13.49 -2.62
N ASN A 147 -0.07 -12.73 -2.09
CA ASN A 147 1.36 -13.01 -2.28
C ASN A 147 1.78 -14.32 -1.60
N ALA A 148 1.30 -14.60 -0.39
CA ALA A 148 1.58 -15.85 0.31
C ALA A 148 1.08 -17.05 -0.51
N GLU A 149 -0.14 -16.99 -1.04
CA GLU A 149 -0.71 -18.05 -1.89
C GLU A 149 0.15 -18.27 -3.15
N GLN A 150 0.54 -17.19 -3.84
CA GLN A 150 1.34 -17.28 -5.07
C GLN A 150 2.73 -17.86 -4.81
N ILE A 151 3.42 -17.39 -3.77
CA ILE A 151 4.78 -17.85 -3.43
C ILE A 151 4.76 -19.31 -2.98
N LEU A 152 3.85 -19.68 -2.10
CA LEU A 152 3.69 -21.07 -1.64
C LEU A 152 3.35 -21.99 -2.81
N SER A 153 2.34 -21.64 -3.62
CA SER A 153 1.88 -22.45 -4.75
C SER A 153 2.97 -22.61 -5.82
N ALA A 154 3.74 -21.56 -6.12
CA ALA A 154 4.87 -21.62 -7.05
C ALA A 154 5.94 -22.61 -6.58
N ASN A 155 6.04 -22.85 -5.27
CA ASN A 155 6.96 -23.78 -4.64
C ASN A 155 6.31 -25.11 -4.25
N GLY A 156 5.10 -25.42 -4.79
CA GLY A 156 4.42 -26.69 -4.62
C GLY A 156 3.73 -26.88 -3.26
N ILE A 157 3.53 -25.81 -2.50
CA ILE A 157 2.84 -25.82 -1.20
C ILE A 157 1.49 -25.13 -1.38
N SER A 158 0.42 -25.77 -0.97
CA SER A 158 -0.94 -25.22 -0.97
C SER A 158 -1.38 -24.82 0.46
N TYR A 159 -2.48 -24.11 0.57
CA TYR A 159 -3.07 -23.83 1.88
C TYR A 159 -3.59 -25.10 2.58
N ASP A 160 -3.87 -26.19 1.84
CA ASP A 160 -4.21 -27.48 2.45
C ASP A 160 -3.02 -28.16 3.14
N ASP A 161 -1.79 -27.75 2.84
CA ASP A 161 -0.55 -28.30 3.42
C ASP A 161 -0.13 -27.57 4.71
N ILE A 162 -0.76 -26.46 5.06
CA ILE A 162 -0.47 -25.65 6.25
C ILE A 162 -1.75 -25.42 7.08
N ASP A 163 -1.63 -25.01 8.33
CA ASP A 163 -2.74 -24.49 9.13
C ASP A 163 -2.74 -22.94 8.97
N GLU A 164 -3.45 -22.47 7.91
CA GLU A 164 -3.45 -21.07 7.56
C GLU A 164 -4.23 -20.20 8.56
N GLN A 165 -3.61 -19.12 9.02
CA GLN A 165 -4.18 -18.12 9.90
C GLN A 165 -4.29 -16.79 9.16
N ARG A 166 -5.47 -16.17 9.16
CA ARG A 166 -5.72 -14.89 8.51
C ARG A 166 -5.71 -13.78 9.55
N LEU A 167 -4.54 -13.19 9.75
CA LEU A 167 -4.27 -12.20 10.77
C LEU A 167 -3.68 -10.94 10.14
N ASN A 168 -4.04 -9.75 10.65
CA ASN A 168 -3.33 -8.53 10.28
C ASN A 168 -1.92 -8.51 10.91
N PHE A 169 -1.08 -7.56 10.50
CA PHE A 169 0.33 -7.54 10.91
C PHE A 169 0.55 -7.42 12.43
N ASN A 170 -0.29 -6.68 13.15
CA ASN A 170 -0.19 -6.61 14.61
C ASN A 170 -0.62 -7.94 15.25
N GLU A 171 -1.73 -8.50 14.81
CA GLU A 171 -2.21 -9.82 15.27
C GLU A 171 -1.21 -10.92 14.97
N THR A 172 -0.56 -10.90 13.79
CA THR A 172 0.50 -11.85 13.42
C THR A 172 1.69 -11.73 14.37
N ALA A 173 2.15 -10.50 14.66
CA ALA A 173 3.26 -10.27 15.58
C ALA A 173 2.92 -10.75 17.00
N ASP A 174 1.72 -10.44 17.49
CA ASP A 174 1.24 -10.88 18.81
C ASP A 174 1.10 -12.40 18.87
N ALA A 175 0.55 -13.03 17.85
CA ALA A 175 0.38 -14.48 17.77
C ALA A 175 1.72 -15.23 17.73
N LEU A 176 2.74 -14.69 17.03
CA LEU A 176 4.12 -15.21 17.09
C LEU A 176 4.70 -15.09 18.47
N ALA A 177 4.60 -13.90 19.08
CA ALA A 177 5.13 -13.64 20.44
C ALA A 177 4.52 -14.59 21.48
N ASN A 178 3.24 -14.92 21.33
CA ASN A 178 2.51 -15.82 22.23
C ASN A 178 2.72 -17.32 21.92
N GLY A 179 3.28 -17.65 20.75
CA GLY A 179 3.42 -19.05 20.29
C GLY A 179 2.09 -19.63 19.76
N ASP A 180 1.15 -18.79 19.37
CA ASP A 180 -0.13 -19.20 18.79
C ASP A 180 0.02 -19.57 17.30
N ILE A 181 1.02 -19.03 16.62
CA ILE A 181 1.44 -19.38 15.25
C ILE A 181 2.95 -19.65 15.19
N ASP A 182 3.41 -20.28 14.13
CA ASP A 182 4.80 -20.74 13.98
C ASP A 182 5.62 -19.84 13.03
N ALA A 183 4.98 -19.24 12.02
CA ALA A 183 5.56 -18.23 11.14
C ALA A 183 4.47 -17.30 10.56
N GLY A 184 4.87 -16.21 9.92
CA GLY A 184 3.95 -15.31 9.26
C GLY A 184 4.56 -14.59 8.06
N PHE A 185 3.68 -14.23 7.12
CA PHE A 185 3.99 -13.45 5.92
C PHE A 185 3.68 -11.97 6.15
N TRP A 186 4.58 -11.11 5.69
CA TRP A 186 4.42 -9.67 5.61
C TRP A 186 4.80 -9.18 4.22
N SER A 187 3.83 -8.80 3.39
CA SER A 187 4.10 -8.06 2.15
C SER A 187 4.00 -6.58 2.45
N VAL A 188 5.12 -5.98 2.88
CA VAL A 188 5.11 -4.63 3.46
C VAL A 188 6.44 -3.91 3.19
N GLY A 189 6.44 -2.58 3.20
CA GLY A 189 7.67 -1.78 3.20
C GLY A 189 8.51 -2.04 4.45
N ALA A 190 9.83 -1.97 4.30
CA ALA A 190 10.77 -2.14 5.40
C ALA A 190 11.45 -0.80 5.75
N PRO A 191 11.70 -0.53 7.06
CA PRO A 191 11.22 -1.29 8.23
C PRO A 191 9.73 -1.10 8.49
N THR A 192 9.06 -2.09 9.10
CA THR A 192 7.64 -1.97 9.50
C THR A 192 7.46 -2.09 11.01
N SER A 193 6.51 -1.33 11.56
CA SER A 193 6.34 -1.19 13.01
C SER A 193 6.00 -2.50 13.71
N SER A 194 5.19 -3.37 13.13
CA SER A 194 4.82 -4.65 13.72
C SER A 194 6.03 -5.59 13.90
N ILE A 195 6.92 -5.69 12.89
CA ILE A 195 8.15 -6.49 12.99
C ILE A 195 9.17 -5.82 13.93
N LEU A 196 9.32 -4.48 13.87
CA LEU A 196 10.18 -3.75 14.80
C LEU A 196 9.79 -4.04 16.26
N ASN A 197 8.49 -3.95 16.57
CA ASN A 197 7.98 -4.21 17.91
C ASN A 197 8.22 -5.66 18.34
N LEU A 198 7.94 -6.63 17.48
CA LEU A 198 8.21 -8.05 17.73
C LEU A 198 9.71 -8.29 18.05
N ALA A 199 10.59 -7.70 17.25
CA ALA A 199 12.04 -7.84 17.40
C ALA A 199 12.61 -7.19 18.68
N THR A 200 11.86 -6.31 19.37
CA THR A 200 12.31 -5.73 20.66
C THR A 200 12.22 -6.71 21.82
N THR A 201 11.33 -7.69 21.75
CA THR A 201 11.02 -8.61 22.84
C THR A 201 11.29 -10.07 22.48
N ASN A 202 11.51 -10.38 21.22
CA ASN A 202 11.71 -11.73 20.71
C ASN A 202 12.94 -11.79 19.78
N ASN A 203 13.61 -12.93 19.74
CA ASN A 203 14.63 -13.21 18.73
C ASN A 203 13.93 -13.66 17.46
N ILE A 204 13.76 -12.74 16.51
CA ILE A 204 13.17 -13.06 15.22
C ILE A 204 14.18 -13.73 14.28
N VAL A 205 13.67 -14.56 13.39
CA VAL A 205 14.40 -15.12 12.25
C VAL A 205 13.62 -14.75 10.99
N MET A 206 14.32 -14.14 10.04
CA MET A 206 13.80 -13.90 8.71
C MET A 206 14.11 -15.12 7.84
N ILE A 207 13.07 -15.75 7.28
CA ILE A 207 13.25 -16.92 6.41
C ILE A 207 13.70 -16.42 5.04
N GLU A 208 14.88 -16.83 4.62
CA GLU A 208 15.40 -16.57 3.30
C GLU A 208 14.95 -17.67 2.34
N LEU A 209 14.39 -17.27 1.21
CA LEU A 209 14.05 -18.19 0.13
C LEU A 209 15.30 -18.62 -0.61
N GLY A 210 15.44 -19.91 -0.90
CA GLY A 210 16.51 -20.42 -1.74
C GLY A 210 16.44 -19.87 -3.17
N ALA A 211 17.53 -19.96 -3.92
CA ALA A 211 17.59 -19.40 -5.28
C ALA A 211 16.52 -19.98 -6.21
N ASP A 212 16.21 -21.28 -6.09
CA ASP A 212 15.19 -21.94 -6.89
C ASP A 212 13.77 -21.51 -6.44
N GLU A 213 13.55 -21.33 -5.12
CA GLU A 213 12.29 -20.85 -4.56
C GLU A 213 12.00 -19.41 -4.98
N LEU A 214 13.02 -18.54 -4.94
CA LEU A 214 12.93 -17.15 -5.43
C LEU A 214 12.62 -17.11 -6.93
N ALA A 215 13.30 -17.94 -7.73
CA ALA A 215 13.10 -17.99 -9.17
C ALA A 215 11.70 -18.50 -9.52
N ALA A 216 11.17 -19.47 -8.79
CA ALA A 216 9.81 -19.96 -8.97
C ALA A 216 8.76 -18.89 -8.61
N ALA A 217 8.97 -18.17 -7.50
CA ALA A 217 8.09 -17.09 -7.07
C ALA A 217 8.11 -15.90 -8.04
N ASP A 218 9.31 -15.47 -8.50
CA ASP A 218 9.47 -14.40 -9.49
C ASP A 218 8.77 -14.73 -10.81
N ALA A 219 8.92 -15.97 -11.27
CA ALA A 219 8.27 -16.43 -12.50
C ALA A 219 6.74 -16.58 -12.39
N ALA A 220 6.20 -16.65 -11.18
CA ALA A 220 4.77 -16.84 -10.96
C ALA A 220 3.94 -15.59 -11.23
N ASN A 221 4.56 -14.40 -11.19
CA ASN A 221 3.83 -13.14 -11.37
C ASN A 221 4.72 -12.09 -12.10
N PRO A 222 4.22 -11.46 -13.18
CA PRO A 222 5.01 -10.51 -13.99
C PRO A 222 5.40 -9.22 -13.27
N VAL A 223 4.79 -8.92 -12.12
CA VAL A 223 5.11 -7.72 -11.32
C VAL A 223 5.99 -8.01 -10.11
N PHE A 224 6.33 -9.28 -9.88
CA PHE A 224 7.30 -9.65 -8.87
C PHE A 224 8.71 -9.36 -9.37
N ALA A 225 9.61 -9.07 -8.44
CA ALA A 225 11.03 -8.92 -8.72
C ALA A 225 11.85 -9.31 -7.50
N VAL A 226 12.96 -10.02 -7.70
CA VAL A 226 13.89 -10.30 -6.61
C VAL A 226 14.55 -8.99 -6.17
N THR A 227 14.52 -8.72 -4.87
CA THR A 227 15.12 -7.55 -4.24
C THR A 227 15.81 -7.94 -2.94
N THR A 228 16.43 -6.97 -2.26
CA THR A 228 17.20 -7.20 -1.04
C THR A 228 16.61 -6.47 0.15
N LEU A 229 16.30 -7.21 1.22
CA LEU A 229 16.11 -6.64 2.55
C LEU A 229 17.49 -6.45 3.18
N VAL A 230 17.87 -5.20 3.43
CA VAL A 230 19.23 -4.87 3.92
C VAL A 230 19.41 -5.32 5.36
N GLY A 231 20.53 -5.96 5.65
CA GLY A 231 20.92 -6.36 7.00
C GLY A 231 20.94 -5.18 7.97
N GLY A 232 20.55 -5.41 9.22
CA GLY A 232 20.40 -4.35 10.22
C GLY A 232 19.07 -3.59 10.16
N THR A 233 18.17 -3.90 9.22
CA THR A 233 16.83 -3.32 9.17
C THR A 233 16.01 -3.66 10.42
N TYR A 234 16.17 -4.86 10.94
CA TYR A 234 15.57 -5.32 12.20
C TYR A 234 16.61 -5.90 13.13
N SER A 235 16.39 -5.77 14.45
CA SER A 235 17.25 -6.40 15.45
C SER A 235 17.25 -7.93 15.26
N GLY A 236 18.44 -8.52 15.20
CA GLY A 236 18.62 -9.96 14.96
C GLY A 236 18.68 -10.38 13.49
N VAL A 237 18.54 -9.45 12.55
CA VAL A 237 18.65 -9.68 11.10
C VAL A 237 19.86 -8.89 10.58
N ASP A 238 21.07 -9.47 10.75
CA ASP A 238 22.33 -8.75 10.49
C ASP A 238 22.82 -8.88 9.04
N MET A 239 22.30 -9.86 8.29
CA MET A 239 22.69 -10.13 6.90
C MET A 239 21.66 -9.62 5.93
N ASP A 240 22.12 -9.26 4.72
CA ASP A 240 21.23 -9.00 3.58
C ASP A 240 20.50 -10.28 3.22
N ILE A 241 19.19 -10.16 2.95
CA ILE A 241 18.30 -11.29 2.61
C ILE A 241 17.64 -11.00 1.28
N SER A 242 17.69 -11.96 0.36
CA SER A 242 16.97 -11.92 -0.90
C SER A 242 15.48 -12.21 -0.68
N VAL A 243 14.61 -11.33 -1.16
CA VAL A 243 13.15 -11.44 -1.00
C VAL A 243 12.43 -11.07 -2.30
N ILE A 244 11.15 -11.39 -2.40
CA ILE A 244 10.30 -10.91 -3.49
C ILE A 244 9.86 -9.47 -3.18
N GLY A 245 10.10 -8.57 -4.14
CA GLY A 245 9.60 -7.20 -4.14
C GLY A 245 8.32 -7.09 -4.96
N VAL A 246 7.37 -6.29 -4.49
CA VAL A 246 6.09 -6.03 -5.17
C VAL A 246 5.79 -4.53 -5.11
N PRO A 247 5.65 -3.83 -6.25
CA PRO A 247 5.33 -2.40 -6.24
C PRO A 247 3.98 -2.11 -5.59
N ASN A 248 3.86 -0.93 -4.97
CA ASN A 248 2.61 -0.40 -4.43
C ASN A 248 2.09 0.69 -5.35
N VAL A 249 0.89 0.49 -5.88
CA VAL A 249 0.22 1.41 -6.79
C VAL A 249 -0.75 2.28 -6.00
N LEU A 250 -0.73 3.57 -6.28
CA LEU A 250 -1.80 4.49 -5.91
C LEU A 250 -2.85 4.44 -7.00
N VAL A 251 -4.06 4.04 -6.63
CA VAL A 251 -5.16 3.84 -7.56
C VAL A 251 -6.36 4.73 -7.24
N VAL A 252 -7.08 5.08 -8.29
CA VAL A 252 -8.32 5.85 -8.27
C VAL A 252 -9.31 5.24 -9.27
N SER A 253 -10.58 5.68 -9.25
CA SER A 253 -11.53 5.35 -10.31
C SER A 253 -11.27 6.19 -11.57
N SER A 254 -11.49 5.62 -12.75
CA SER A 254 -11.50 6.37 -14.02
C SER A 254 -12.61 7.44 -14.09
N GLU A 255 -13.57 7.40 -13.16
CA GLU A 255 -14.64 8.38 -13.01
C GLU A 255 -14.22 9.61 -12.20
N MET A 256 -13.08 9.54 -11.50
CA MET A 256 -12.49 10.72 -10.88
C MET A 256 -12.27 11.81 -11.93
N SER A 257 -12.54 13.06 -11.60
CA SER A 257 -12.30 14.13 -12.57
C SER A 257 -10.82 14.25 -12.92
N GLU A 258 -10.53 14.58 -14.18
CA GLU A 258 -9.14 14.78 -14.62
C GLU A 258 -8.42 15.83 -13.80
N ASP A 259 -9.12 16.92 -13.43
CA ASP A 259 -8.55 18.01 -12.63
C ASP A 259 -8.22 17.56 -11.20
N LEU A 260 -9.06 16.73 -10.58
CA LEU A 260 -8.78 16.21 -9.24
C LEU A 260 -7.61 15.21 -9.27
N ALA A 261 -7.60 14.26 -10.20
CA ALA A 261 -6.50 13.32 -10.33
C ALA A 261 -5.17 14.02 -10.65
N TYR A 262 -5.20 15.07 -11.50
CA TYR A 262 -4.04 15.93 -11.73
C TYR A 262 -3.59 16.62 -10.43
N ALA A 263 -4.53 17.24 -9.69
CA ALA A 263 -4.20 17.97 -8.47
C ALA A 263 -3.60 17.06 -7.39
N ILE A 264 -4.15 15.85 -7.19
CA ILE A 264 -3.60 14.88 -6.24
C ILE A 264 -2.20 14.42 -6.68
N THR A 265 -2.02 14.09 -7.97
CA THR A 265 -0.74 13.63 -8.50
C THR A 265 0.33 14.72 -8.36
N SER A 266 0.03 15.96 -8.80
CA SER A 266 0.99 17.08 -8.70
C SER A 266 1.31 17.40 -7.24
N ALA A 267 0.30 17.48 -6.37
CA ALA A 267 0.51 17.75 -4.94
C ALA A 267 1.45 16.72 -4.31
N MET A 268 1.26 15.42 -4.60
CA MET A 268 2.10 14.36 -4.07
C MET A 268 3.56 14.48 -4.54
N PHE A 269 3.81 14.62 -5.85
CA PHE A 269 5.18 14.65 -6.38
C PHE A 269 5.90 15.96 -6.09
N GLU A 270 5.20 17.09 -6.06
CA GLU A 270 5.79 18.41 -5.73
C GLU A 270 6.12 18.55 -4.24
N ASN A 271 5.39 17.83 -3.37
CA ASN A 271 5.59 17.87 -1.93
C ASN A 271 6.10 16.52 -1.39
N ILE A 272 6.83 15.76 -2.21
CA ILE A 272 7.30 14.40 -1.85
C ILE A 272 8.14 14.38 -0.57
N ALA A 273 8.80 15.47 -0.22
CA ALA A 273 9.58 15.59 1.02
C ALA A 273 8.70 15.44 2.29
N GLU A 274 7.42 15.84 2.24
CA GLU A 274 6.49 15.64 3.33
C GLU A 274 6.22 14.15 3.53
N LEU A 275 5.99 13.40 2.43
CA LEU A 275 5.78 11.96 2.47
C LEU A 275 7.05 11.20 2.92
N GLN A 276 8.24 11.65 2.47
CA GLN A 276 9.53 11.09 2.90
C GLN A 276 9.78 11.28 4.40
N ALA A 277 9.27 12.38 4.98
CA ALA A 277 9.35 12.60 6.41
C ALA A 277 8.46 11.65 7.23
N VAL A 278 7.41 11.10 6.63
CA VAL A 278 6.50 10.13 7.27
C VAL A 278 7.13 8.75 7.34
N HIS A 279 7.71 8.26 6.22
CA HIS A 279 8.28 6.92 6.18
C HIS A 279 9.42 6.81 5.15
N PRO A 280 10.54 6.12 5.48
CA PRO A 280 11.69 5.96 4.57
C PRO A 280 11.34 5.31 3.22
N ALA A 281 10.32 4.46 3.15
CA ALA A 281 9.88 3.85 1.90
C ALA A 281 9.53 4.89 0.83
N ALA A 282 9.04 6.08 1.22
CA ALA A 282 8.74 7.17 0.31
C ALA A 282 9.96 7.73 -0.46
N ASN A 283 11.18 7.38 -0.05
CA ASN A 283 12.37 7.70 -0.85
C ASN A 283 12.38 7.02 -2.21
N GLN A 284 11.60 5.96 -2.39
CA GLN A 284 11.42 5.27 -3.68
C GLN A 284 10.36 5.95 -4.55
N THR A 285 9.51 6.83 -4.00
CA THR A 285 8.42 7.48 -4.75
C THR A 285 9.02 8.50 -5.72
N THR A 286 9.19 8.09 -6.96
CA THR A 286 9.77 8.89 -8.05
C THR A 286 8.92 8.81 -9.30
N VAL A 287 9.04 9.81 -10.17
CA VAL A 287 8.38 9.80 -11.48
C VAL A 287 8.84 8.60 -12.31
N GLU A 288 10.12 8.24 -12.22
CA GLU A 288 10.67 7.08 -12.94
C GLU A 288 9.98 5.78 -12.48
N LEU A 289 9.85 5.55 -11.16
CA LEU A 289 9.17 4.38 -10.63
C LEU A 289 7.69 4.36 -11.05
N ALA A 290 7.00 5.51 -10.96
CA ALA A 290 5.60 5.64 -11.34
C ALA A 290 5.34 5.23 -12.81
N LEU A 291 6.26 5.56 -13.71
CA LEU A 291 6.13 5.29 -15.14
C LEU A 291 6.68 3.92 -15.56
N SER A 292 7.57 3.31 -14.78
CA SER A 292 8.17 2.01 -15.11
C SER A 292 7.49 0.81 -14.47
N ALA A 293 6.84 1.00 -13.31
CA ALA A 293 6.33 -0.12 -12.49
C ALA A 293 4.79 -0.16 -12.36
N SER A 294 4.05 0.73 -13.04
CA SER A 294 2.59 0.63 -13.06
C SER A 294 2.14 -0.55 -13.93
N PRO A 295 1.32 -1.48 -13.37
CA PRO A 295 0.85 -2.64 -14.15
C PRO A 295 -0.40 -2.34 -14.97
N ILE A 296 -1.02 -1.17 -14.80
CA ILE A 296 -2.27 -0.77 -15.44
C ILE A 296 -2.16 0.65 -16.01
N PRO A 297 -3.08 1.07 -16.89
CA PRO A 297 -3.11 2.43 -17.40
C PRO A 297 -3.22 3.48 -16.30
N LEU A 298 -2.54 4.60 -16.52
CA LEU A 298 -2.63 5.79 -15.68
C LEU A 298 -3.95 6.52 -15.91
N HIS A 299 -4.36 7.27 -14.88
CA HIS A 299 -5.47 8.22 -15.01
C HIS A 299 -5.06 9.41 -15.92
N PRO A 300 -5.97 9.93 -16.80
CA PRO A 300 -5.66 11.06 -17.67
C PRO A 300 -5.07 12.28 -16.95
N GLY A 301 -5.54 12.59 -15.75
CA GLY A 301 -4.99 13.67 -14.91
C GLY A 301 -3.54 13.42 -14.48
N ALA A 302 -3.18 12.18 -14.15
CA ALA A 302 -1.80 11.83 -13.85
C ALA A 302 -0.91 11.92 -15.09
N ILE A 303 -1.39 11.46 -16.24
CA ILE A 303 -0.68 11.60 -17.54
C ILE A 303 -0.40 13.08 -17.82
N ARG A 304 -1.42 13.95 -17.66
CA ARG A 304 -1.26 15.40 -17.85
C ARG A 304 -0.16 15.98 -16.99
N TYR A 305 -0.10 15.63 -15.71
CA TYR A 305 0.96 16.07 -14.81
C TYR A 305 2.35 15.59 -15.28
N PHE A 306 2.50 14.30 -15.56
CA PHE A 306 3.80 13.76 -15.99
C PHE A 306 4.30 14.39 -17.29
N GLU A 307 3.40 14.63 -18.25
CA GLU A 307 3.75 15.32 -19.51
C GLU A 307 4.12 16.79 -19.28
N GLU A 308 3.43 17.48 -18.37
CA GLU A 308 3.72 18.89 -18.04
C GLU A 308 5.13 19.07 -17.44
N ILE A 309 5.58 18.13 -16.61
CA ILE A 309 6.96 18.15 -16.08
C ILE A 309 8.00 17.61 -17.07
N GLY A 310 7.59 17.27 -18.30
CA GLY A 310 8.48 16.81 -19.39
C GLY A 310 8.83 15.33 -19.35
N ALA A 311 8.11 14.51 -18.56
CA ALA A 311 8.30 13.06 -18.56
C ALA A 311 7.63 12.42 -19.77
N THR A 312 8.22 11.34 -20.28
CA THR A 312 7.64 10.56 -21.39
C THR A 312 6.79 9.44 -20.82
N VAL A 313 5.46 9.55 -20.99
CA VAL A 313 4.53 8.50 -20.56
C VAL A 313 4.51 7.39 -21.61
N PRO A 314 4.85 6.12 -21.24
CA PRO A 314 4.78 4.98 -22.15
C PRO A 314 3.38 4.78 -22.74
N ASP A 315 3.30 4.35 -24.02
CA ASP A 315 2.00 4.11 -24.67
C ASP A 315 1.17 3.03 -23.95
N ALA A 316 1.81 2.04 -23.36
CA ALA A 316 1.14 0.99 -22.58
C ALA A 316 0.43 1.50 -21.32
N LEU A 317 0.80 2.68 -20.80
CA LEU A 317 0.17 3.31 -19.65
C LEU A 317 -0.95 4.30 -20.01
N ARG A 318 -1.27 4.41 -21.29
CA ARG A 318 -2.41 5.23 -21.76
C ARG A 318 -3.69 4.40 -21.78
N PRO A 319 -4.85 4.94 -21.33
CA PRO A 319 -6.12 4.23 -21.31
C PRO A 319 -6.68 3.96 -22.71
#